data_8f93d7251aabadae8e573865858adc91
#
_entry.id   8f93d7251aabadae8e573865858adc91
#
_cell.length_a   1.000
_cell.length_b   1.000
_cell.length_c   1.000
_cell.angle_alpha   90.00
_cell.angle_beta   90.00
_cell.angle_gamma   90.00
#
_symmetry.space_group_name_H-M   'P 1'
#
loop_
_entity.id
_entity.type
_entity.pdbx_description
1 polymer ?
#
loop_
_entity_poly.entity_id
_entity_poly.type
_entity_poly.pdbx_seq_one_letter_code
_entity_poly.pdbx_strand_id
1 'polypeptide(L)'
;MVDHDLRVVDLEQREHRQISLHPGWCEHDPEEIFAQVQVCMETICKRNELSSADVKGIAITNQRETVVAIDRTTGKPLHNAIVWLDKRTSGIVKQFEERHGGDMNVYRGICGLPINTYFSAVKMRWLLDHVPEVNKAHEEGNLIFGTIDTWLVYVSPKSFHSFRN
;
A
#
# COMPACT_ATOMS: atom_id res chain seq x y z
N MET A 1 -4.08 -18.29 9.25
CA MET A 1 -4.34 -18.32 10.70
C MET A 1 -3.29 -19.18 11.39
N VAL A 2 -2.83 -18.77 12.54
CA VAL A 2 -1.86 -19.52 13.35
C VAL A 2 -2.38 -19.67 14.78
N ASP A 3 -1.98 -20.75 15.47
CA ASP A 3 -2.27 -20.95 16.89
C ASP A 3 -1.24 -20.22 17.80
N HIS A 4 -1.34 -20.41 19.11
CA HIS A 4 -0.44 -19.83 20.11
C HIS A 4 1.00 -20.34 20.04
N ASP A 5 1.21 -21.50 19.39
CA ASP A 5 2.53 -22.08 19.13
C ASP A 5 3.09 -21.65 17.76
N LEU A 6 2.44 -20.70 17.08
CA LEU A 6 2.74 -20.21 15.71
C LEU A 6 2.64 -21.30 14.62
N ARG A 7 1.88 -22.37 14.87
CA ARG A 7 1.62 -23.36 13.83
C ARG A 7 0.51 -22.86 12.92
N VAL A 8 0.67 -23.06 11.61
CA VAL A 8 -0.38 -22.73 10.63
C VAL A 8 -1.54 -23.72 10.81
N VAL A 9 -2.71 -23.20 11.19
CA VAL A 9 -3.93 -23.98 11.38
C VAL A 9 -4.79 -23.97 10.12
N ASP A 10 -4.91 -22.81 9.47
CA ASP A 10 -5.69 -22.65 8.24
C ASP A 10 -5.12 -21.50 7.38
N LEU A 11 -5.37 -21.56 6.08
CA LEU A 11 -4.91 -20.60 5.09
C LEU A 11 -6.03 -20.31 4.10
N GLU A 12 -6.23 -19.03 3.81
CA GLU A 12 -7.07 -18.54 2.72
C GLU A 12 -6.27 -17.56 1.88
N GLN A 13 -6.40 -17.66 0.57
CA GLN A 13 -5.71 -16.79 -0.38
C GLN A 13 -6.71 -16.29 -1.43
N ARG A 14 -6.63 -15.00 -1.72
CA ARG A 14 -7.41 -14.35 -2.77
C ARG A 14 -6.49 -13.54 -3.68
N GLU A 15 -6.74 -13.62 -4.96
CA GLU A 15 -6.08 -12.79 -5.95
C GLU A 15 -6.78 -11.42 -6.02
N HIS A 16 -6.02 -10.40 -6.38
CA HIS A 16 -6.51 -9.08 -6.77
C HIS A 16 -5.94 -8.70 -8.13
N ARG A 17 -6.59 -7.77 -8.81
CA ARG A 17 -6.22 -7.40 -10.18
C ARG A 17 -4.87 -6.71 -10.26
N GLN A 18 -4.07 -7.12 -11.25
CA GLN A 18 -2.90 -6.38 -11.70
C GLN A 18 -3.34 -5.43 -12.82
N ILE A 19 -3.25 -4.12 -12.60
CA ILE A 19 -3.68 -3.10 -13.56
C ILE A 19 -2.42 -2.54 -14.25
N SER A 20 -2.32 -2.72 -15.57
CA SER A 20 -1.18 -2.25 -16.38
C SER A 20 -1.70 -1.46 -17.57
N LEU A 21 -1.87 -0.14 -17.38
CA LEU A 21 -2.43 0.76 -18.41
C LEU A 21 -1.41 1.12 -19.49
N HIS A 22 -0.12 1.07 -19.17
CA HIS A 22 0.98 1.38 -20.07
C HIS A 22 2.16 0.42 -19.83
N PRO A 23 3.06 0.25 -20.82
CA PRO A 23 4.27 -0.56 -20.64
C PRO A 23 5.08 -0.11 -19.44
N GLY A 24 5.39 -1.04 -18.53
CA GLY A 24 6.16 -0.78 -17.32
C GLY A 24 5.36 -0.18 -16.15
N TRP A 25 4.07 0.09 -16.32
CA TRP A 25 3.18 0.50 -15.25
C TRP A 25 2.57 -0.72 -14.56
N CYS A 26 2.40 -0.62 -13.26
CA CYS A 26 1.70 -1.63 -12.46
C CYS A 26 0.99 -0.96 -11.28
N GLU A 27 -0.30 -1.17 -11.21
CA GLU A 27 -1.17 -0.60 -10.17
C GLU A 27 -2.03 -1.69 -9.53
N HIS A 28 -2.42 -1.46 -8.29
CA HIS A 28 -3.44 -2.23 -7.58
C HIS A 28 -4.51 -1.29 -7.04
N ASP A 29 -5.76 -1.75 -7.01
CA ASP A 29 -6.85 -1.04 -6.35
C ASP A 29 -6.76 -1.28 -4.83
N PRO A 30 -6.54 -0.24 -4.00
CA PRO A 30 -6.45 -0.40 -2.55
C PRO A 30 -7.75 -0.87 -1.91
N GLU A 31 -8.90 -0.48 -2.45
CA GLU A 31 -10.21 -0.91 -1.94
C GLU A 31 -10.45 -2.39 -2.24
N GLU A 32 -10.05 -2.88 -3.43
CA GLU A 32 -10.10 -4.30 -3.77
C GLU A 32 -9.20 -5.12 -2.84
N ILE A 33 -7.96 -4.67 -2.57
CA ILE A 33 -7.06 -5.35 -1.62
C ILE A 33 -7.72 -5.48 -0.26
N PHE A 34 -8.30 -4.40 0.27
CA PHE A 34 -8.96 -4.44 1.57
C PHE A 34 -10.17 -5.38 1.59
N ALA A 35 -11.01 -5.34 0.54
CA ALA A 35 -12.15 -6.24 0.40
C ALA A 35 -11.71 -7.72 0.39
N GLN A 36 -10.63 -8.07 -0.32
CA GLN A 36 -10.11 -9.44 -0.35
C GLN A 36 -9.55 -9.87 1.03
N VAL A 37 -8.91 -8.96 1.76
CA VAL A 37 -8.48 -9.24 3.14
C VAL A 37 -9.68 -9.56 4.04
N GLN A 38 -10.76 -8.78 3.96
CA GLN A 38 -11.99 -9.05 4.72
C GLN A 38 -12.57 -10.43 4.38
N VAL A 39 -12.69 -10.74 3.08
CA VAL A 39 -13.19 -12.04 2.61
C VAL A 39 -12.31 -13.20 3.13
N CYS A 40 -10.99 -13.05 3.11
CA CYS A 40 -10.08 -14.06 3.66
C CYS A 40 -10.33 -14.30 5.16
N MET A 41 -10.44 -13.22 5.93
CA MET A 41 -10.68 -13.30 7.38
C MET A 41 -12.02 -13.95 7.69
N GLU A 42 -13.10 -13.50 7.04
CA GLU A 42 -14.45 -14.06 7.21
C GLU A 42 -14.50 -15.56 6.84
N THR A 43 -13.86 -15.92 5.74
CA THR A 43 -13.81 -17.32 5.27
C THR A 43 -13.13 -18.23 6.29
N ILE A 44 -11.97 -17.80 6.82
CA ILE A 44 -11.23 -18.58 7.84
C ILE A 44 -12.04 -18.69 9.13
N CYS A 45 -12.60 -17.58 9.63
CA CYS A 45 -13.40 -17.59 10.84
C CYS A 45 -14.61 -18.52 10.71
N LYS A 46 -15.34 -18.41 9.59
CA LYS A 46 -16.51 -19.27 9.32
C LYS A 46 -16.13 -20.75 9.21
N ARG A 47 -15.05 -21.09 8.50
CA ARG A 47 -14.60 -22.47 8.28
C ARG A 47 -14.17 -23.15 9.58
N ASN A 48 -13.65 -22.37 10.54
CA ASN A 48 -13.17 -22.87 11.82
C ASN A 48 -14.14 -22.59 12.98
N GLU A 49 -15.35 -22.12 12.68
CA GLU A 49 -16.41 -21.83 13.67
C GLU A 49 -15.96 -20.84 14.76
N LEU A 50 -15.10 -19.87 14.38
CA LEU A 50 -14.54 -18.87 15.30
C LEU A 50 -15.42 -17.64 15.38
N SER A 51 -15.57 -17.15 16.60
CA SER A 51 -16.12 -15.83 16.92
C SER A 51 -15.02 -14.78 17.02
N SER A 52 -15.39 -13.50 17.08
CA SER A 52 -14.43 -12.40 17.33
C SER A 52 -13.71 -12.53 18.67
N ALA A 53 -14.29 -13.19 19.67
CA ALA A 53 -13.68 -13.42 20.98
C ALA A 53 -12.53 -14.43 20.94
N ASP A 54 -12.50 -15.30 19.91
CA ASP A 54 -11.49 -16.33 19.74
C ASP A 54 -10.23 -15.77 19.07
N VAL A 55 -10.36 -14.70 18.26
CA VAL A 55 -9.26 -14.03 17.57
C VAL A 55 -8.53 -13.10 18.54
N LYS A 56 -7.31 -13.46 18.92
CA LYS A 56 -6.52 -12.70 19.93
C LYS A 56 -5.70 -11.56 19.32
N GLY A 57 -5.44 -11.57 18.03
CA GLY A 57 -4.72 -10.52 17.34
C GLY A 57 -4.63 -10.73 15.84
N ILE A 58 -4.30 -9.66 15.14
CA ILE A 58 -4.07 -9.65 13.70
C ILE A 58 -2.68 -9.06 13.47
N ALA A 59 -1.84 -9.77 12.71
CA ALA A 59 -0.57 -9.27 12.24
C ALA A 59 -0.65 -9.00 10.73
N ILE A 60 -0.03 -7.91 10.29
CA ILE A 60 -0.01 -7.50 8.89
C ILE A 60 1.43 -7.56 8.39
N THR A 61 1.64 -8.21 7.24
CA THR A 61 2.88 -8.11 6.49
C THR A 61 2.65 -7.21 5.28
N ASN A 62 3.67 -6.41 4.92
CA ASN A 62 3.52 -5.33 3.96
C ASN A 62 3.85 -5.76 2.52
N GLN A 63 3.33 -5.01 1.56
CA GLN A 63 3.88 -4.88 0.22
C GLN A 63 4.72 -3.59 0.19
N ARG A 64 5.98 -3.69 0.60
CA ARG A 64 6.88 -2.54 0.75
C ARG A 64 6.98 -1.73 -0.53
N GLU A 65 7.10 -0.37 -0.40
CA GLU A 65 7.28 0.58 -1.51
C GLU A 65 6.09 0.69 -2.49
N THR A 66 5.01 -0.05 -2.28
CA THR A 66 3.73 0.17 -2.98
C THR A 66 3.00 1.31 -2.30
N VAL A 67 2.81 2.42 -3.02
CA VAL A 67 2.32 3.69 -2.47
C VAL A 67 0.84 3.87 -2.68
N VAL A 68 0.14 4.24 -1.61
CA VAL A 68 -1.26 4.70 -1.62
C VAL A 68 -1.31 6.17 -1.22
N ALA A 69 -2.02 6.98 -2.00
CA ALA A 69 -2.38 8.36 -1.65
C ALA A 69 -3.81 8.37 -1.10
N ILE A 70 -4.01 8.91 0.10
CA ILE A 70 -5.29 8.85 0.83
C ILE A 70 -5.74 10.27 1.13
N ASP A 71 -6.99 10.58 0.87
CA ASP A 71 -7.63 11.79 1.37
C ASP A 71 -8.03 11.60 2.85
N ARG A 72 -7.42 12.40 3.72
CA ARG A 72 -7.67 12.37 5.17
C ARG A 72 -9.14 12.64 5.51
N THR A 73 -9.81 13.51 4.75
CA THR A 73 -11.18 13.95 5.01
C THR A 73 -12.19 12.86 4.73
N THR A 74 -12.04 12.21 3.56
CA THR A 74 -12.96 11.16 3.11
C THR A 74 -12.52 9.77 3.56
N GLY A 75 -11.23 9.58 3.79
CA GLY A 75 -10.60 8.29 4.07
C GLY A 75 -10.52 7.39 2.85
N LYS A 76 -10.64 7.93 1.64
CA LYS A 76 -10.60 7.18 0.38
C LYS A 76 -9.24 7.31 -0.30
N PRO A 77 -8.83 6.30 -1.10
CA PRO A 77 -7.67 6.44 -1.96
C PRO A 77 -7.99 7.43 -3.10
N LEU A 78 -7.01 8.26 -3.43
CA LEU A 78 -7.10 9.26 -4.50
C LEU A 78 -6.63 8.73 -5.85
N HIS A 79 -5.95 7.59 -5.84
CA HIS A 79 -5.42 6.91 -7.02
C HIS A 79 -5.21 5.43 -6.70
N ASN A 80 -5.13 4.57 -7.72
CA ASN A 80 -4.65 3.21 -7.52
C ASN A 80 -3.26 3.20 -6.86
N ALA A 81 -2.97 2.20 -6.06
CA ALA A 81 -1.65 2.04 -5.47
C ALA A 81 -0.59 1.79 -6.55
N ILE A 82 0.46 2.61 -6.59
CA ILE A 82 1.58 2.40 -7.52
C ILE A 82 2.50 1.34 -6.92
N VAL A 83 2.61 0.20 -7.62
CA VAL A 83 3.31 -0.99 -7.13
C VAL A 83 4.82 -0.79 -7.12
N TRP A 84 5.53 -1.48 -6.24
CA TRP A 84 6.98 -1.40 -6.05
C TRP A 84 7.80 -1.67 -7.33
N LEU A 85 7.30 -2.51 -8.23
CA LEU A 85 7.95 -2.86 -9.50
C LEU A 85 7.65 -1.86 -10.65
N ASP A 86 6.77 -0.88 -10.43
CA ASP A 86 6.37 0.12 -11.42
C ASP A 86 7.54 0.99 -11.85
N LYS A 87 7.65 1.24 -13.15
CA LYS A 87 8.78 1.99 -13.76
C LYS A 87 8.40 3.37 -14.28
N ARG A 88 7.16 3.86 -14.04
CA ARG A 88 6.71 5.17 -14.53
C ARG A 88 7.56 6.33 -14.04
N THR A 89 8.23 6.18 -12.92
CA THR A 89 9.08 7.19 -12.29
C THR A 89 10.50 7.26 -12.86
N SER A 90 10.81 6.51 -13.92
CA SER A 90 12.16 6.51 -14.53
C SER A 90 12.64 7.90 -14.95
N GLY A 91 11.74 8.77 -15.44
CA GLY A 91 12.06 10.16 -15.78
C GLY A 91 12.47 10.99 -14.56
N ILE A 92 11.79 10.80 -13.43
CA ILE A 92 12.13 11.47 -12.16
C ILE A 92 13.48 10.99 -11.65
N VAL A 93 13.72 9.68 -11.67
CA VAL A 93 15.03 9.10 -11.29
C VAL A 93 16.16 9.69 -12.13
N LYS A 94 15.97 9.77 -13.45
CA LYS A 94 16.96 10.38 -14.36
C LYS A 94 17.23 11.86 -14.05
N GLN A 95 16.20 12.64 -13.76
CA GLN A 95 16.37 14.04 -13.34
C GLN A 95 17.18 14.17 -12.04
N PHE A 96 16.95 13.28 -11.07
CA PHE A 96 17.74 13.25 -9.83
C PHE A 96 19.20 12.89 -10.10
N GLU A 97 19.45 11.89 -10.93
CA GLU A 97 20.79 11.49 -11.35
C GLU A 97 21.54 12.67 -12.01
N GLU A 98 20.91 13.33 -12.99
CA GLU A 98 21.49 14.48 -13.70
C GLU A 98 21.82 15.64 -12.74
N ARG A 99 20.92 15.95 -11.78
CA ARG A 99 21.16 17.02 -10.77
C ARG A 99 22.36 16.73 -9.86
N HIS A 100 22.73 15.47 -9.71
CA HIS A 100 23.84 15.03 -8.86
C HIS A 100 25.05 14.53 -9.66
N GLY A 101 25.21 15.00 -10.90
CA GLY A 101 26.38 14.69 -11.73
C GLY A 101 26.51 13.20 -12.10
N GLY A 102 25.40 12.47 -12.17
CA GLY A 102 25.39 11.03 -12.49
C GLY A 102 25.54 10.12 -11.27
N ASP A 103 25.63 10.66 -10.06
CA ASP A 103 25.76 9.85 -8.85
C ASP A 103 24.40 9.37 -8.32
N MET A 104 24.05 8.14 -8.59
CA MET A 104 22.87 7.47 -8.06
C MET A 104 22.96 7.19 -6.55
N ASN A 105 24.15 7.27 -5.94
CA ASN A 105 24.40 6.91 -4.54
C ASN A 105 24.47 8.13 -3.60
N VAL A 106 24.19 9.33 -4.09
CA VAL A 106 24.32 10.60 -3.32
C VAL A 106 23.62 10.56 -1.96
N TYR A 107 22.49 9.85 -1.84
CA TYR A 107 21.75 9.69 -0.57
C TYR A 107 22.06 8.43 0.19
N ARG A 108 22.93 7.56 -0.34
CA ARG A 108 23.23 6.25 0.28
C ARG A 108 23.81 6.35 1.68
N GLY A 109 24.61 7.39 1.94
CA GLY A 109 25.16 7.66 3.26
C GLY A 109 24.10 8.03 4.32
N ILE A 110 22.92 8.51 3.88
CA ILE A 110 21.82 8.94 4.76
C ILE A 110 20.78 7.83 4.93
N CYS A 111 20.31 7.26 3.81
CA CYS A 111 19.21 6.29 3.81
C CYS A 111 19.61 4.84 3.49
N GLY A 112 20.91 4.59 3.21
CA GLY A 112 21.44 3.27 2.88
C GLY A 112 21.18 2.80 1.44
N LEU A 113 20.46 3.57 0.63
CA LEU A 113 19.90 3.12 -0.65
C LEU A 113 20.25 4.08 -1.80
N PRO A 114 20.44 3.57 -3.04
CA PRO A 114 20.59 4.41 -4.22
C PRO A 114 19.25 5.02 -4.65
N ILE A 115 19.28 6.04 -5.51
CA ILE A 115 18.07 6.54 -6.17
C ILE A 115 17.58 5.45 -7.15
N ASN A 116 16.29 5.08 -7.06
CA ASN A 116 15.71 4.04 -7.91
C ASN A 116 14.19 4.20 -8.02
N THR A 117 13.60 3.71 -9.11
CA THR A 117 12.13 3.66 -9.32
C THR A 117 11.39 2.82 -8.29
N TYR A 118 12.08 1.90 -7.64
CA TYR A 118 11.55 1.03 -6.60
C TYR A 118 10.95 1.80 -5.42
N PHE A 119 11.59 2.91 -5.01
CA PHE A 119 11.27 3.59 -3.75
C PHE A 119 10.02 4.46 -3.81
N SER A 120 9.36 4.59 -2.66
CA SER A 120 8.11 5.33 -2.47
C SER A 120 8.26 6.82 -2.81
N ALA A 121 9.38 7.45 -2.47
CA ALA A 121 9.58 8.90 -2.63
C ALA A 121 9.37 9.38 -4.09
N VAL A 122 9.90 8.65 -5.08
CA VAL A 122 9.73 9.01 -6.49
C VAL A 122 8.31 8.76 -6.99
N LYS A 123 7.60 7.79 -6.42
CA LYS A 123 6.17 7.53 -6.71
C LYS A 123 5.28 8.63 -6.11
N MET A 124 5.56 9.05 -4.87
CA MET A 124 4.87 10.18 -4.22
C MET A 124 5.05 11.46 -5.05
N ARG A 125 6.28 11.74 -5.53
CA ARG A 125 6.56 12.88 -6.42
C ARG A 125 5.77 12.79 -7.71
N TRP A 126 5.74 11.60 -8.34
CA TRP A 126 4.97 11.38 -9.55
C TRP A 126 3.47 11.64 -9.34
N LEU A 127 2.90 11.12 -8.23
CA LEU A 127 1.48 11.32 -7.88
C LEU A 127 1.15 12.81 -7.72
N LEU A 128 2.01 13.57 -7.04
CA LEU A 128 1.84 15.03 -6.88
C LEU A 128 1.90 15.78 -8.21
N ASP A 129 2.74 15.34 -9.15
CA ASP A 129 2.93 16.01 -10.43
C ASP A 129 1.87 15.67 -11.48
N HIS A 130 1.24 14.47 -11.40
CA HIS A 130 0.43 13.94 -12.50
C HIS A 130 -1.02 13.61 -12.11
N VAL A 131 -1.36 13.64 -10.81
CA VAL A 131 -2.72 13.34 -10.33
C VAL A 131 -3.31 14.58 -9.68
N PRO A 132 -4.20 15.33 -10.36
CA PRO A 132 -4.73 16.59 -9.85
C PRO A 132 -5.41 16.47 -8.48
N GLU A 133 -6.08 15.36 -8.20
CA GLU A 133 -6.76 15.10 -6.92
C GLU A 133 -5.75 14.96 -5.78
N VAL A 134 -4.60 14.35 -6.05
CA VAL A 134 -3.50 14.19 -5.06
C VAL A 134 -2.85 15.56 -4.79
N ASN A 135 -2.58 16.35 -5.84
CA ASN A 135 -2.02 17.68 -5.67
C ASN A 135 -2.98 18.59 -4.90
N LYS A 136 -4.28 18.59 -5.23
CA LYS A 136 -5.30 19.34 -4.51
C LYS A 136 -5.35 18.97 -3.03
N ALA A 137 -5.39 17.68 -2.70
CA ALA A 137 -5.38 17.20 -1.32
C ALA A 137 -4.10 17.63 -0.57
N HIS A 138 -2.96 17.71 -1.28
CA HIS A 138 -1.71 18.22 -0.72
C HIS A 138 -1.81 19.72 -0.37
N GLU A 139 -2.30 20.54 -1.30
CA GLU A 139 -2.46 22.00 -1.08
C GLU A 139 -3.44 22.30 0.06
N GLU A 140 -4.48 21.49 0.22
CA GLU A 140 -5.46 21.59 1.30
C GLU A 140 -4.99 20.99 2.64
N GLY A 141 -3.81 20.37 2.71
CA GLY A 141 -3.28 19.72 3.93
C GLY A 141 -4.00 18.41 4.29
N ASN A 142 -4.72 17.82 3.35
CA ASN A 142 -5.55 16.63 3.53
C ASN A 142 -4.92 15.34 2.98
N LEU A 143 -3.73 15.42 2.40
CA LEU A 143 -3.05 14.27 1.82
C LEU A 143 -2.31 13.44 2.87
N ILE A 144 -2.50 12.13 2.81
CA ILE A 144 -1.71 11.13 3.52
C ILE A 144 -1.09 10.20 2.48
N PHE A 145 0.21 9.94 2.59
CA PHE A 145 0.84 8.83 1.89
C PHE A 145 1.12 7.68 2.85
N GLY A 146 0.96 6.46 2.35
CA GLY A 146 1.30 5.24 3.06
C GLY A 146 1.63 4.10 2.12
N THR A 147 2.08 2.99 2.68
CA THR A 147 2.18 1.70 1.99
C THR A 147 0.93 0.85 2.26
N ILE A 148 0.86 -0.36 1.72
CA ILE A 148 -0.34 -1.21 1.84
C ILE A 148 -0.69 -1.54 3.29
N ASP A 149 0.31 -1.78 4.14
CA ASP A 149 0.09 -2.01 5.58
C ASP A 149 -0.53 -0.77 6.25
N THR A 150 -0.03 0.43 5.94
CA THR A 150 -0.61 1.70 6.41
C THR A 150 -2.06 1.82 5.98
N TRP A 151 -2.37 1.53 4.72
CA TRP A 151 -3.73 1.53 4.19
C TRP A 151 -4.63 0.58 4.98
N LEU A 152 -4.22 -0.68 5.14
CA LEU A 152 -4.97 -1.70 5.87
C LEU A 152 -5.25 -1.29 7.32
N VAL A 153 -4.25 -0.76 8.01
CA VAL A 153 -4.41 -0.24 9.38
C VAL A 153 -5.35 0.97 9.41
N TYR A 154 -5.22 1.89 8.46
CA TYR A 154 -6.01 3.11 8.39
C TYR A 154 -7.51 2.85 8.20
N VAL A 155 -7.87 1.86 7.36
CA VAL A 155 -9.27 1.54 7.08
C VAL A 155 -9.88 0.56 8.08
N SER A 156 -9.06 -0.25 8.76
CA SER A 156 -9.49 -1.29 9.70
C SER A 156 -10.40 -0.81 10.83
N PRO A 157 -10.12 0.32 11.54
CA PRO A 157 -10.97 0.77 12.64
C PRO A 157 -12.38 1.13 12.21
N LYS A 158 -12.55 1.53 10.94
CA LYS A 158 -13.86 1.92 10.37
C LYS A 158 -14.70 0.70 9.96
N SER A 159 -14.07 -0.44 9.68
CA SER A 159 -14.69 -1.60 9.04
C SER A 159 -14.79 -2.83 9.96
N PHE A 160 -13.92 -2.95 10.97
CA PHE A 160 -13.95 -4.08 11.91
C PHE A 160 -15.00 -3.93 13.04
N HIS A 161 -15.85 -2.91 13.00
CA HIS A 161 -17.00 -2.85 13.92
C HIS A 161 -17.98 -4.01 13.73
N SER A 162 -18.06 -4.61 12.54
CA SER A 162 -18.89 -5.78 12.25
C SER A 162 -18.40 -7.07 12.92
N PHE A 163 -17.15 -7.12 13.38
CA PHE A 163 -16.59 -8.27 14.12
C PHE A 163 -16.74 -8.13 15.65
N ARG A 164 -17.40 -7.06 16.15
CA ARG A 164 -17.58 -6.82 17.60
C ARG A 164 -18.94 -7.24 18.15
N ASN A 165 -19.83 -7.80 17.32
CA ASN A 165 -21.16 -8.28 17.77
C ASN A 165 -21.27 -9.79 17.66
#